data_54f054bae099f2dd6112a68c9daa47e2
#
_entry.id   54f054bae099f2dd6112a68c9daa47e2
#
_cell.length_a   1.000
_cell.length_b   1.000
_cell.length_c   1.000
_cell.angle_alpha   90.00
_cell.angle_beta   90.00
_cell.angle_gamma   90.00
#
_symmetry.space_group_name_H-M   'P 1'
#
loop_
_entity.id
_entity.type
_entity.pdbx_description
1 polymer ?
#
loop_
_entity_poly.entity_id
_entity_poly.type
_entity_poly.pdbx_seq_one_letter_code
_entity_poly.pdbx_strand_id
1 'polypeptide(L)'
;HNPATGREATIPHVISRSQGPRRRIAVVGAGPAGLEAARVSAERGHEVILFEAASQAGGQIRLATQLPRRRELIGIVDWRVAQCERLGVDMRYNTIAEASDILALEADVVFIATGGLPRNEAIEEGAELAVSSWDVLSGDVKPAEDVLLFDDNGAHPGMSAAERISDSGSRFEIVS
;
A
#
# COMPACT_ATOMS: atom_id res chain seq x y z
N HIS A 1 8.12 10.15 4.07
CA HIS A 1 9.41 10.75 4.44
C HIS A 1 10.51 10.25 3.53
N ASN A 2 11.36 11.16 3.03
CA ASN A 2 12.52 10.79 2.24
C ASN A 2 13.67 10.43 3.21
N PRO A 3 14.20 9.19 3.17
CA PRO A 3 15.27 8.76 4.06
C PRO A 3 16.60 9.51 3.83
N ALA A 4 16.76 10.18 2.69
CA ALA A 4 17.92 10.99 2.38
C ALA A 4 17.88 12.38 3.04
N THR A 5 16.73 12.85 3.53
CA THR A 5 16.63 14.18 4.17
C THR A 5 17.52 14.25 5.40
N GLY A 6 18.46 15.21 5.41
CA GLY A 6 19.50 15.36 6.43
C GLY A 6 20.65 14.36 6.35
N ARG A 7 20.69 13.52 5.30
CA ARG A 7 21.70 12.47 5.08
C ARG A 7 22.25 12.50 3.65
N GLU A 8 22.14 13.62 2.99
CA GLU A 8 22.44 13.79 1.55
C GLU A 8 23.89 13.47 1.20
N ALA A 9 24.80 13.63 2.17
CA ALA A 9 26.21 13.26 2.01
C ALA A 9 26.43 11.74 1.85
N THR A 10 25.51 10.92 2.38
CA THR A 10 25.63 9.45 2.39
C THR A 10 24.57 8.76 1.57
N ILE A 11 23.41 9.39 1.39
CA ILE A 11 22.28 8.89 0.61
C ILE A 11 21.95 9.94 -0.46
N PRO A 12 22.43 9.78 -1.70
CA PRO A 12 22.19 10.76 -2.75
C PRO A 12 20.70 10.81 -3.13
N HIS A 13 20.17 12.02 -3.33
CA HIS A 13 18.79 12.23 -3.81
C HIS A 13 18.63 11.81 -5.28
N VAL A 14 19.69 11.99 -6.07
CA VAL A 14 19.67 11.63 -7.48
C VAL A 14 19.96 10.15 -7.64
N ILE A 15 19.03 9.45 -8.27
CA ILE A 15 19.20 8.04 -8.59
C ILE A 15 20.08 7.93 -9.83
N SER A 16 21.24 7.32 -9.68
CA SER A 16 22.18 7.06 -10.77
C SER A 16 22.10 5.60 -11.22
N ARG A 17 22.44 5.37 -12.47
CA ARG A 17 22.55 4.00 -12.99
C ARG A 17 23.56 3.18 -12.21
N SER A 18 23.27 1.90 -12.03
CA SER A 18 24.19 0.95 -11.40
C SER A 18 25.48 0.83 -12.23
N GLN A 19 26.61 0.81 -11.55
CA GLN A 19 27.92 0.52 -12.18
C GLN A 19 28.16 -0.99 -12.34
N GLY A 20 27.38 -1.81 -11.66
CA GLY A 20 27.45 -3.27 -11.73
C GLY A 20 26.58 -3.86 -12.86
N PRO A 21 26.53 -5.19 -12.96
CA PRO A 21 25.73 -5.88 -13.97
C PRO A 21 24.24 -5.56 -13.83
N ARG A 22 23.53 -5.62 -14.96
CA ARG A 22 22.08 -5.58 -14.97
C ARG A 22 21.55 -6.82 -14.25
N ARG A 23 20.64 -6.62 -13.30
CA ARG A 23 20.01 -7.67 -12.51
C ARG A 23 18.54 -7.81 -12.88
N ARG A 24 18.00 -9.00 -12.65
CA ARG A 24 16.57 -9.26 -12.67
C ARG A 24 16.03 -9.13 -11.26
N ILE A 25 15.02 -8.27 -11.09
CA ILE A 25 14.44 -7.94 -9.79
C ILE A 25 12.96 -8.27 -9.82
N ALA A 26 12.50 -9.05 -8.85
CA ALA A 26 11.10 -9.29 -8.60
C ALA A 26 10.62 -8.41 -7.45
N VAL A 27 9.44 -7.81 -7.59
CA VAL A 27 8.77 -7.03 -6.55
C VAL A 27 7.38 -7.63 -6.34
N VAL A 28 7.04 -7.96 -5.10
CA VAL A 28 5.74 -8.51 -4.74
C VAL A 28 4.95 -7.48 -3.95
N GLY A 29 3.86 -6.99 -4.54
CA GLY A 29 2.99 -5.94 -4.03
C GLY A 29 3.25 -4.58 -4.67
N ALA A 30 2.19 -3.96 -5.21
CA ALA A 30 2.21 -2.63 -5.84
C ALA A 30 1.63 -1.53 -4.95
N GLY A 31 1.81 -1.64 -3.64
CA GLY A 31 1.65 -0.52 -2.71
C GLY A 31 2.76 0.52 -2.91
N PRO A 32 2.74 1.66 -2.17
CA PRO A 32 3.75 2.70 -2.31
C PRO A 32 5.18 2.22 -2.18
N ALA A 33 5.44 1.27 -1.29
CA ALA A 33 6.77 0.71 -1.06
C ALA A 33 7.26 -0.12 -2.26
N GLY A 34 6.41 -1.01 -2.77
CA GLY A 34 6.76 -1.85 -3.94
C GLY A 34 6.90 -1.04 -5.21
N LEU A 35 6.00 -0.09 -5.46
CA LEU A 35 6.11 0.83 -6.60
C LEU A 35 7.40 1.64 -6.56
N GLU A 36 7.81 2.12 -5.37
CA GLU A 36 9.07 2.87 -5.24
C GLU A 36 10.28 1.96 -5.43
N ALA A 37 10.27 0.74 -4.88
CA ALA A 37 11.33 -0.24 -5.09
C ALA A 37 11.47 -0.59 -6.58
N ALA A 38 10.36 -0.81 -7.27
CA ALA A 38 10.34 -1.10 -8.70
C ALA A 38 10.86 0.08 -9.52
N ARG A 39 10.36 1.30 -9.25
CA ARG A 39 10.78 2.52 -9.94
C ARG A 39 12.29 2.76 -9.80
N VAL A 40 12.80 2.74 -8.56
CA VAL A 40 14.22 2.98 -8.29
C VAL A 40 15.10 1.91 -8.94
N SER A 41 14.68 0.65 -8.86
CA SER A 41 15.42 -0.46 -9.47
C SER A 41 15.50 -0.32 -10.99
N ALA A 42 14.40 0.03 -11.64
CA ALA A 42 14.33 0.25 -13.07
C ALA A 42 15.16 1.50 -13.51
N GLU A 43 15.08 2.59 -12.75
CA GLU A 43 15.86 3.81 -12.99
C GLU A 43 17.37 3.55 -12.87
N ARG A 44 17.77 2.64 -11.97
CA ARG A 44 19.14 2.16 -11.86
C ARG A 44 19.57 1.24 -13.00
N GLY A 45 18.67 0.86 -13.91
CA GLY A 45 18.97 0.10 -15.13
C GLY A 45 18.76 -1.41 -15.00
N HIS A 46 18.07 -1.87 -13.96
CA HIS A 46 17.75 -3.28 -13.77
C HIS A 46 16.49 -3.69 -14.55
N GLU A 47 16.31 -4.99 -14.78
CA GLU A 47 15.07 -5.58 -15.28
C GLU A 47 14.15 -5.81 -14.08
N VAL A 48 12.91 -5.28 -14.13
CA VAL A 48 12.01 -5.33 -12.99
C VAL A 48 10.68 -5.93 -13.39
N ILE A 49 10.23 -6.91 -12.62
CA ILE A 49 8.91 -7.52 -12.71
C ILE A 49 8.20 -7.25 -11.39
N LEU A 50 7.01 -6.65 -11.45
CA LEU A 50 6.20 -6.31 -10.28
C LEU A 50 4.89 -7.08 -10.34
N PHE A 51 4.56 -7.78 -9.26
CA PHE A 51 3.32 -8.53 -9.08
C PHE A 51 2.38 -7.81 -8.13
N GLU A 52 1.11 -7.77 -8.49
CA GLU A 52 0.04 -7.20 -7.67
C GLU A 52 -1.19 -8.12 -7.72
N ALA A 53 -1.67 -8.53 -6.55
CA ALA A 53 -2.84 -9.38 -6.42
C ALA A 53 -4.13 -8.68 -6.88
N ALA A 54 -4.23 -7.38 -6.61
CA ALA A 54 -5.38 -6.57 -7.03
C ALA A 54 -5.33 -6.22 -8.53
N SER A 55 -6.47 -5.77 -9.04
CA SER A 55 -6.60 -5.29 -10.42
C SER A 55 -5.88 -3.96 -10.69
N GLN A 56 -5.37 -3.30 -9.64
CA GLN A 56 -4.73 -1.98 -9.73
C GLN A 56 -3.76 -1.76 -8.57
N ALA A 57 -2.71 -0.98 -8.84
CA ALA A 57 -1.73 -0.59 -7.83
C ALA A 57 -2.30 0.36 -6.78
N GLY A 58 -1.66 0.44 -5.62
CA GLY A 58 -1.91 1.45 -4.60
C GLY A 58 -2.03 0.92 -3.18
N GLY A 59 -2.41 -0.35 -3.01
CA GLY A 59 -2.55 -0.96 -1.69
C GLY A 59 -3.42 -0.10 -0.76
N GLN A 60 -2.97 0.08 0.47
CA GLN A 60 -3.71 0.82 1.52
C GLN A 60 -3.96 2.31 1.19
N ILE A 61 -3.19 2.93 0.28
CA ILE A 61 -3.45 4.32 -0.13
C ILE A 61 -4.83 4.45 -0.74
N ARG A 62 -5.31 3.44 -1.47
CA ARG A 62 -6.65 3.46 -2.05
C ARG A 62 -7.75 3.58 -1.01
N LEU A 63 -7.61 2.90 0.13
CA LEU A 63 -8.54 3.06 1.27
C LEU A 63 -8.42 4.45 1.89
N ALA A 64 -7.19 4.92 2.11
CA ALA A 64 -6.96 6.25 2.68
C ALA A 64 -7.51 7.39 1.82
N THR A 65 -7.70 7.19 0.52
CA THR A 65 -8.17 8.20 -0.44
C THR A 65 -9.67 8.13 -0.75
N GLN A 66 -10.41 7.24 -0.10
CA GLN A 66 -11.86 7.11 -0.30
C GLN A 66 -12.63 8.38 0.10
N LEU A 67 -12.11 9.12 1.06
CA LEU A 67 -12.73 10.33 1.55
C LEU A 67 -12.20 11.58 0.86
N PRO A 68 -13.05 12.60 0.61
CA PRO A 68 -12.68 13.81 -0.10
C PRO A 68 -11.45 14.52 0.44
N ARG A 69 -11.31 14.59 1.77
CA ARG A 69 -10.22 15.27 2.47
C ARG A 69 -8.83 14.71 2.16
N ARG A 70 -8.74 13.42 1.79
CA ARG A 70 -7.47 12.73 1.54
C ARG A 70 -7.31 12.24 0.11
N ARG A 71 -8.24 12.56 -0.76
CA ARG A 71 -8.26 12.09 -2.16
C ARG A 71 -6.97 12.38 -2.90
N GLU A 72 -6.34 13.52 -2.64
CA GLU A 72 -5.09 13.93 -3.31
C GLU A 72 -3.92 12.97 -3.07
N LEU A 73 -3.96 12.18 -1.99
CA LEU A 73 -2.90 11.21 -1.71
C LEU A 73 -2.78 10.13 -2.79
N ILE A 74 -3.82 9.93 -3.62
CA ILE A 74 -3.74 8.99 -4.74
C ILE A 74 -2.61 9.37 -5.71
N GLY A 75 -2.27 10.64 -5.82
CA GLY A 75 -1.16 11.11 -6.65
C GLY A 75 0.19 10.47 -6.30
N ILE A 76 0.35 9.97 -5.08
CA ILE A 76 1.53 9.18 -4.66
C ILE A 76 1.65 7.90 -5.50
N VAL A 77 0.52 7.27 -5.76
CA VAL A 77 0.42 6.02 -6.53
C VAL A 77 0.52 6.33 -8.01
N ASP A 78 -0.32 7.24 -8.51
CA ASP A 78 -0.45 7.57 -9.93
C ASP A 78 0.89 7.99 -10.53
N TRP A 79 1.63 8.85 -9.82
CA TRP A 79 2.95 9.26 -10.25
C TRP A 79 3.93 8.09 -10.36
N ARG A 80 3.93 7.18 -9.36
CA ARG A 80 4.83 6.02 -9.35
C ARG A 80 4.49 5.01 -10.44
N VAL A 81 3.22 4.76 -10.65
CA VAL A 81 2.75 3.89 -11.75
C VAL A 81 3.24 4.45 -13.08
N ALA A 82 2.98 5.73 -13.36
CA ALA A 82 3.45 6.37 -14.59
C ALA A 82 4.98 6.32 -14.75
N GLN A 83 5.74 6.44 -13.65
CA GLN A 83 7.20 6.29 -13.72
C GLN A 83 7.61 4.83 -13.99
N CYS A 84 6.96 3.85 -13.38
CA CYS A 84 7.23 2.43 -13.64
C CYS A 84 6.95 2.08 -15.10
N GLU A 85 5.84 2.54 -15.65
CA GLU A 85 5.47 2.37 -17.07
C GLU A 85 6.54 2.99 -17.99
N ARG A 86 6.90 4.26 -17.74
CA ARG A 86 7.93 4.97 -18.50
C ARG A 86 9.29 4.27 -18.48
N LEU A 87 9.63 3.62 -17.39
CA LEU A 87 10.88 2.89 -17.19
C LEU A 87 10.84 1.45 -17.68
N GLY A 88 9.70 0.97 -18.19
CA GLY A 88 9.54 -0.37 -18.74
C GLY A 88 9.48 -1.47 -17.67
N VAL A 89 8.93 -1.18 -16.49
CA VAL A 89 8.64 -2.21 -15.49
C VAL A 89 7.54 -3.13 -16.01
N ASP A 90 7.73 -4.45 -15.95
CA ASP A 90 6.71 -5.45 -16.25
C ASP A 90 5.74 -5.56 -15.05
N MET A 91 4.62 -4.84 -15.13
CA MET A 91 3.61 -4.81 -14.06
C MET A 91 2.50 -5.83 -14.33
N ARG A 92 2.39 -6.83 -13.44
CA ARG A 92 1.44 -7.95 -13.53
C ARG A 92 0.37 -7.82 -12.45
N TYR A 93 -0.77 -7.28 -12.85
CA TYR A 93 -1.96 -7.14 -12.00
C TYR A 93 -2.78 -8.45 -11.97
N ASN A 94 -3.72 -8.56 -11.02
CA ASN A 94 -4.55 -9.75 -10.79
C ASN A 94 -3.71 -11.03 -10.65
N THR A 95 -2.52 -10.89 -10.06
CA THR A 95 -1.55 -11.98 -9.95
C THR A 95 -1.09 -12.12 -8.50
N ILE A 96 -1.57 -13.16 -7.85
CA ILE A 96 -1.06 -13.58 -6.55
C ILE A 96 0.23 -14.34 -6.82
N ALA A 97 1.37 -13.73 -6.47
CA ALA A 97 2.67 -14.35 -6.67
C ALA A 97 2.97 -15.31 -5.52
N GLU A 98 3.06 -16.59 -5.82
CA GLU A 98 3.53 -17.61 -4.90
C GLU A 98 5.06 -17.74 -4.93
N ALA A 99 5.63 -18.42 -3.94
CA ALA A 99 7.08 -18.64 -3.88
C ALA A 99 7.62 -19.36 -5.13
N SER A 100 6.85 -20.32 -5.67
CA SER A 100 7.18 -21.04 -6.90
C SER A 100 7.30 -20.11 -8.11
N ASP A 101 6.42 -19.10 -8.24
CA ASP A 101 6.43 -18.16 -9.34
C ASP A 101 7.68 -17.29 -9.30
N ILE A 102 8.04 -16.83 -8.09
CA ILE A 102 9.22 -15.99 -7.88
C ILE A 102 10.51 -16.78 -8.10
N LEU A 103 10.57 -18.03 -7.63
CA LEU A 103 11.74 -18.90 -7.84
C LEU A 103 11.93 -19.23 -9.32
N ALA A 104 10.85 -19.45 -10.07
CA ALA A 104 10.90 -19.72 -11.50
C ALA A 104 11.44 -18.54 -12.34
N LEU A 105 11.41 -17.31 -11.80
CA LEU A 105 11.99 -16.14 -12.45
C LEU A 105 13.52 -16.10 -12.39
N GLU A 106 14.14 -16.88 -11.52
CA GLU A 106 15.58 -16.81 -11.24
C GLU A 106 16.03 -15.37 -10.96
N ALA A 107 15.24 -14.62 -10.17
CA ALA A 107 15.52 -13.22 -9.86
C ALA A 107 16.75 -13.11 -8.95
N ASP A 108 17.63 -12.16 -9.28
CA ASP A 108 18.82 -11.85 -8.46
C ASP A 108 18.46 -11.23 -7.10
N VAL A 109 17.33 -10.48 -7.07
CA VAL A 109 16.82 -9.79 -5.87
C VAL A 109 15.30 -9.86 -5.87
N VAL A 110 14.74 -10.11 -4.69
CA VAL A 110 13.30 -10.11 -4.46
C VAL A 110 12.97 -9.08 -3.38
N PHE A 111 12.04 -8.16 -3.68
CA PHE A 111 11.44 -7.26 -2.71
C PHE A 111 10.05 -7.75 -2.33
N ILE A 112 9.84 -8.06 -1.05
CA ILE A 112 8.52 -8.37 -0.50
C ILE A 112 7.93 -7.09 0.07
N ALA A 113 6.89 -6.58 -0.58
CA ALA A 113 6.23 -5.31 -0.27
C ALA A 113 4.70 -5.47 -0.19
N THR A 114 4.25 -6.62 0.35
CA THR A 114 2.84 -7.02 0.43
C THR A 114 2.01 -6.19 1.42
N GLY A 115 2.65 -5.36 2.23
CA GLY A 115 2.00 -4.54 3.25
C GLY A 115 1.58 -5.33 4.47
N GLY A 116 0.52 -4.90 5.14
CA GLY A 116 -0.07 -5.55 6.29
C GLY A 116 -1.57 -5.65 6.17
N LEU A 117 -2.17 -6.48 7.00
CA LEU A 117 -3.62 -6.64 7.15
C LEU A 117 -4.08 -6.01 8.47
N PRO A 118 -5.35 -5.62 8.58
CA PRO A 118 -5.92 -5.21 9.86
C PRO A 118 -5.77 -6.30 10.92
N ARG A 119 -5.64 -5.87 12.15
CA ARG A 119 -5.43 -6.74 13.28
C ARG A 119 -6.61 -6.63 14.25
N ASN A 120 -7.42 -7.69 14.38
CA ASN A 120 -8.58 -7.73 15.25
C ASN A 120 -8.31 -8.47 16.58
N GLU A 121 -7.08 -8.96 16.80
CA GLU A 121 -6.69 -9.76 17.97
C GLU A 121 -6.66 -8.98 19.28
N ALA A 122 -6.81 -7.65 19.24
CA ALA A 122 -6.88 -6.82 20.44
C ALA A 122 -8.21 -6.95 21.19
N ILE A 123 -9.22 -7.60 20.59
CA ILE A 123 -10.55 -7.81 21.15
C ILE A 123 -10.59 -9.24 21.67
N GLU A 124 -10.61 -9.41 23.01
CA GLU A 124 -10.60 -10.72 23.65
C GLU A 124 -11.94 -11.46 23.53
N GLU A 125 -13.05 -10.73 23.63
CA GLU A 125 -14.41 -11.28 23.50
C GLU A 125 -15.21 -10.46 22.48
N GLY A 126 -15.95 -11.13 21.59
CA GLY A 126 -16.77 -10.46 20.58
C GLY A 126 -16.02 -10.01 19.33
N ALA A 127 -14.80 -10.49 19.08
CA ALA A 127 -14.02 -10.16 17.90
C ALA A 127 -14.76 -10.47 16.60
N GLU A 128 -15.64 -11.46 16.62
CA GLU A 128 -16.50 -11.85 15.48
C GLU A 128 -17.58 -10.80 15.15
N LEU A 129 -17.87 -9.89 16.08
CA LEU A 129 -18.80 -8.78 15.85
C LEU A 129 -18.11 -7.52 15.36
N ALA A 130 -16.78 -7.50 15.44
CA ALA A 130 -15.98 -6.36 15.01
C ALA A 130 -15.61 -6.44 13.54
N VAL A 131 -15.66 -5.31 12.88
CA VAL A 131 -15.16 -5.15 11.50
C VAL A 131 -14.03 -4.15 11.49
N SER A 132 -13.09 -4.31 10.57
CA SER A 132 -11.96 -3.39 10.48
C SER A 132 -12.37 -2.06 9.84
N SER A 133 -11.60 -1.01 10.10
CA SER A 133 -11.74 0.26 9.38
C SER A 133 -11.57 0.09 7.87
N TRP A 134 -10.87 -0.95 7.42
CA TRP A 134 -10.72 -1.23 5.99
C TRP A 134 -12.03 -1.69 5.36
N ASP A 135 -12.76 -2.58 6.01
CA ASP A 135 -14.04 -3.09 5.52
C ASP A 135 -15.08 -1.97 5.39
N VAL A 136 -15.04 -1.01 6.33
CA VAL A 136 -15.91 0.18 6.28
C VAL A 136 -15.48 1.13 5.16
N LEU A 137 -14.18 1.39 5.01
CA LEU A 137 -13.66 2.31 4.00
C LEU A 137 -13.74 1.74 2.58
N SER A 138 -13.55 0.44 2.39
CA SER A 138 -13.74 -0.23 1.08
C SER A 138 -15.21 -0.23 0.66
N GLY A 139 -16.12 -0.21 1.62
CA GLY A 139 -17.55 -0.36 1.41
C GLY A 139 -18.01 -1.82 1.41
N ASP A 140 -17.14 -2.76 1.79
CA ASP A 140 -17.48 -4.18 1.91
C ASP A 140 -18.47 -4.41 3.06
N VAL A 141 -18.39 -3.55 4.08
CA VAL A 141 -19.35 -3.52 5.19
C VAL A 141 -20.03 -2.16 5.24
N LYS A 142 -21.37 -2.19 5.25
CA LYS A 142 -22.19 -1.00 5.48
C LYS A 142 -22.34 -0.78 6.97
N PRO A 143 -22.01 0.42 7.50
CA PRO A 143 -22.23 0.74 8.91
C PRO A 143 -23.69 0.53 9.35
N ALA A 144 -23.90 0.01 10.54
CA ALA A 144 -25.20 -0.09 11.19
C ALA A 144 -25.74 1.30 11.59
N GLU A 145 -26.99 1.39 12.09
CA GLU A 145 -27.58 2.65 12.54
C GLU A 145 -26.80 3.23 13.73
N ASP A 146 -26.36 2.38 14.66
CA ASP A 146 -25.53 2.73 15.80
C ASP A 146 -24.21 1.95 15.74
N VAL A 147 -23.09 2.66 15.84
CA VAL A 147 -21.74 2.10 15.71
C VAL A 147 -20.87 2.51 16.89
N LEU A 148 -20.19 1.56 17.51
CA LEU A 148 -19.08 1.82 18.41
C LEU A 148 -17.78 1.75 17.62
N LEU A 149 -17.05 2.85 17.55
CA LEU A 149 -15.74 2.92 16.90
C LEU A 149 -14.64 2.87 17.97
N PHE A 150 -13.87 1.78 17.97
CA PHE A 150 -12.68 1.66 18.81
C PHE A 150 -11.45 2.12 18.02
N ASP A 151 -10.79 3.18 18.50
CA ASP A 151 -9.57 3.73 17.90
C ASP A 151 -8.37 3.46 18.82
N ASP A 152 -7.64 2.40 18.52
CA ASP A 152 -6.50 1.91 19.30
C ASP A 152 -5.21 2.70 19.10
N ASN A 153 -5.15 3.62 18.12
CA ASN A 153 -3.92 4.32 17.79
C ASN A 153 -4.03 5.86 17.65
N GLY A 154 -5.24 6.41 17.72
CA GLY A 154 -5.48 7.85 17.64
C GLY A 154 -5.05 8.49 16.32
N ALA A 155 -5.01 7.71 15.23
CA ALA A 155 -4.46 8.14 13.96
C ALA A 155 -5.54 8.26 12.85
N HIS A 156 -5.07 8.52 11.64
CA HIS A 156 -5.95 8.74 10.48
C HIS A 156 -6.94 7.63 10.15
N PRO A 157 -6.66 6.33 10.33
CA PRO A 157 -7.62 5.27 10.02
C PRO A 157 -8.94 5.39 10.80
N GLY A 158 -8.86 5.59 12.13
CA GLY A 158 -10.05 5.79 12.99
C GLY A 158 -10.84 7.00 12.56
N MET A 159 -10.19 8.15 12.37
CA MET A 159 -10.87 9.37 11.91
C MET A 159 -11.51 9.23 10.53
N SER A 160 -10.86 8.48 9.63
CA SER A 160 -11.43 8.22 8.30
C SER A 160 -12.65 7.30 8.38
N ALA A 161 -12.60 6.28 9.25
CA ALA A 161 -13.76 5.43 9.50
C ALA A 161 -14.93 6.23 10.09
N ALA A 162 -14.66 7.12 11.09
CA ALA A 162 -15.67 8.00 11.67
C ALA A 162 -16.34 8.90 10.62
N GLU A 163 -15.57 9.52 9.74
CA GLU A 163 -16.10 10.34 8.64
C GLU A 163 -17.00 9.50 7.71
N ARG A 164 -16.55 8.30 7.32
CA ARG A 164 -17.35 7.39 6.48
C ARG A 164 -18.65 6.94 7.15
N ILE A 165 -18.60 6.62 8.45
CA ILE A 165 -19.77 6.23 9.24
C ILE A 165 -20.75 7.41 9.31
N SER A 166 -20.27 8.62 9.60
CA SER A 166 -21.09 9.84 9.63
C SER A 166 -21.74 10.11 8.27
N ASP A 167 -20.99 10.01 7.17
CA ASP A 167 -21.51 10.22 5.81
C ASP A 167 -22.60 9.20 5.43
N SER A 168 -22.60 8.03 6.05
CA SER A 168 -23.66 7.02 5.86
C SER A 168 -24.96 7.33 6.63
N GLY A 169 -24.95 8.35 7.47
CA GLY A 169 -26.07 8.74 8.34
C GLY A 169 -26.17 7.94 9.62
N SER A 170 -25.17 7.15 9.95
CA SER A 170 -25.10 6.37 11.19
C SER A 170 -24.72 7.25 12.39
N ARG A 171 -25.24 6.90 13.57
CA ARG A 171 -24.78 7.44 14.84
C ARG A 171 -23.57 6.65 15.30
N PHE A 172 -22.59 7.31 15.92
CA PHE A 172 -21.43 6.59 16.43
C PHE A 172 -20.84 7.23 17.68
N GLU A 173 -20.18 6.40 18.47
CA GLU A 173 -19.36 6.80 19.61
C GLU A 173 -17.91 6.34 19.34
N ILE A 174 -16.93 7.19 19.68
CA ILE A 174 -15.50 6.84 19.59
C ILE A 174 -15.00 6.55 20.99
N VAL A 175 -14.35 5.41 21.15
CA VAL A 175 -13.65 4.99 22.36
C VAL A 175 -12.19 4.66 22.02
N SER A 176 -11.29 4.88 22.97
CA SER A 176 -9.85 4.65 22.81
C SER A 176 -9.23 4.05 24.08
#